data_2c88e4decdf87bd6305ccf7b471c0898
#
_entry.id   2c88e4decdf87bd6305ccf7b471c0898
#
_cell.length_a   1.000
_cell.length_b   1.000
_cell.length_c   1.000
_cell.angle_alpha   90.00
_cell.angle_beta   90.00
_cell.angle_gamma   90.00
#
_symmetry.space_group_name_H-M   'P 1'
#
loop_
_entity.id
_entity.type
_entity.pdbx_description
1 polymer ?
#
loop_
_entity_poly.entity_id
_entity_poly.type
_entity_poly.pdbx_seq_one_letter_code
_entity_poly.pdbx_strand_id
1 'polypeptide(L)'
;MDFLRKIFEETGKLVEKGKPLSWAYPVWEAADTIFFSTNKQTSKGPHIRDNMDIKRTMFFVVIALIPCYIFGAYNIGYLNALAMEIERGIVGNTIFGFTYVIPILIATFVAGAICELTFAIIRKHEVNEGFLVSCALIPLTMPPDVPLWQVFIGTSFGIIIGKEIFGGVGTNIFNPALTSRAFMYFAFPTKISGDKVWAVGPDGYSGATALAIPANPVEYDTASNLFAANTQFDLSLIHI
;
A
#
# COMPACT_ATOMS: atom_id res chain seq x y z
N MET A 1 -24.65 15.55 -3.34
CA MET A 1 -23.86 16.03 -2.20
C MET A 1 -24.69 16.10 -0.92
N ASP A 2 -25.93 16.59 -0.96
CA ASP A 2 -26.78 16.75 0.24
C ASP A 2 -27.16 15.44 0.93
N PHE A 3 -27.29 14.34 0.18
CA PHE A 3 -27.58 13.02 0.74
C PHE A 3 -26.41 12.49 1.60
N LEU A 4 -25.18 12.56 1.10
CA LEU A 4 -23.99 12.15 1.86
C LEU A 4 -23.81 13.03 3.09
N ARG A 5 -24.01 14.34 2.99
CA ARG A 5 -23.91 15.26 4.10
C ARG A 5 -24.90 14.92 5.22
N LYS A 6 -26.16 14.60 4.90
CA LYS A 6 -27.14 14.16 5.88
C LYS A 6 -26.71 12.89 6.61
N ILE A 7 -26.17 11.88 5.88
CA ILE A 7 -25.68 10.65 6.49
C ILE A 7 -24.54 10.95 7.48
N PHE A 8 -23.59 11.80 7.08
CA PHE A 8 -22.48 12.17 7.96
C PHE A 8 -22.94 12.98 9.18
N GLU A 9 -23.92 13.88 9.03
CA GLU A 9 -24.50 14.62 10.15
C GLU A 9 -25.28 13.71 11.13
N GLU A 10 -26.01 12.71 10.64
CA GLU A 10 -26.73 11.75 11.49
C GLU A 10 -25.79 10.79 12.20
N THR A 11 -24.80 10.25 11.48
CA THR A 11 -23.78 9.37 12.07
C THR A 11 -22.90 10.12 13.07
N GLY A 12 -22.56 11.38 12.80
CA GLY A 12 -21.81 12.25 13.71
C GLY A 12 -22.48 12.40 15.07
N LYS A 13 -23.79 12.54 15.09
CA LYS A 13 -24.57 12.63 16.34
C LYS A 13 -24.47 11.36 17.21
N LEU A 14 -24.18 10.20 16.62
CA LEU A 14 -24.00 8.93 17.33
C LEU A 14 -22.60 8.77 17.94
N VAL A 15 -21.63 9.48 17.37
CA VAL A 15 -20.19 9.33 17.70
C VAL A 15 -19.67 10.49 18.57
N GLU A 16 -20.50 11.54 18.84
CA GLU A 16 -20.15 12.68 19.70
C GLU A 16 -19.72 12.25 21.11
N LYS A 17 -18.88 13.09 21.73
CA LYS A 17 -18.39 12.88 23.10
C LYS A 17 -19.54 12.67 24.10
N GLY A 18 -19.49 11.54 24.83
CA GLY A 18 -20.51 11.16 25.80
C GLY A 18 -21.53 10.13 25.32
N LYS A 19 -21.43 9.66 24.09
CA LYS A 19 -22.28 8.58 23.54
C LYS A 19 -21.56 7.24 23.48
N PRO A 20 -22.27 6.11 23.37
CA PRO A 20 -21.69 4.76 23.43
C PRO A 20 -20.66 4.49 22.32
N LEU A 21 -20.73 5.21 21.20
CA LEU A 21 -19.82 5.07 20.05
C LEU A 21 -18.73 6.15 19.99
N SER A 22 -18.49 6.89 21.06
CA SER A 22 -17.46 7.94 21.11
C SER A 22 -16.02 7.45 20.83
N TRP A 23 -15.76 6.16 21.02
CA TRP A 23 -14.48 5.54 20.66
C TRP A 23 -14.23 5.51 19.14
N ALA A 24 -15.30 5.51 18.33
CA ALA A 24 -15.21 5.52 16.87
C ALA A 24 -15.12 6.94 16.28
N TYR A 25 -15.12 7.99 17.11
CA TYR A 25 -15.01 9.37 16.67
C TYR A 25 -13.79 9.63 15.77
N PRO A 26 -12.57 9.12 16.04
CA PRO A 26 -11.43 9.34 15.18
C PRO A 26 -11.61 8.80 13.75
N VAL A 27 -12.32 7.68 13.60
CA VAL A 27 -12.62 7.07 12.29
C VAL A 27 -13.63 7.89 11.53
N TRP A 28 -14.69 8.31 12.22
CA TRP A 28 -15.75 9.13 11.64
C TRP A 28 -15.20 10.49 11.19
N GLU A 29 -14.39 11.14 12.03
CA GLU A 29 -13.78 12.43 11.74
C GLU A 29 -12.82 12.34 10.55
N ALA A 30 -12.04 11.26 10.43
CA ALA A 30 -11.18 11.03 9.29
C ALA A 30 -11.99 10.89 7.99
N ALA A 31 -13.12 10.17 8.01
CA ALA A 31 -14.00 10.03 6.85
C ALA A 31 -14.69 11.37 6.50
N ASP A 32 -15.21 12.11 7.49
CA ASP A 32 -15.86 13.39 7.29
C ASP A 32 -14.91 14.40 6.62
N THR A 33 -13.69 14.51 7.09
CA THR A 33 -12.70 15.47 6.55
C THR A 33 -12.13 15.08 5.18
N ILE A 34 -12.23 13.84 4.73
CA ILE A 34 -11.92 13.46 3.35
C ILE A 34 -12.97 14.04 2.39
N PHE A 35 -14.26 13.91 2.74
CA PHE A 35 -15.35 14.32 1.88
C PHE A 35 -15.71 15.80 2.05
N PHE A 36 -15.61 16.33 3.28
CA PHE A 36 -16.01 17.68 3.62
C PHE A 36 -14.85 18.46 4.24
N SER A 37 -14.84 19.78 4.02
CA SER A 37 -13.85 20.67 4.65
C SER A 37 -14.10 20.75 6.16
N THR A 38 -13.03 20.65 6.96
CA THR A 38 -13.12 20.81 8.41
C THR A 38 -13.70 22.18 8.81
N ASN A 39 -14.53 22.18 9.82
CA ASN A 39 -15.14 23.41 10.37
C ASN A 39 -14.26 24.10 11.43
N LYS A 40 -13.08 23.54 11.71
CA LYS A 40 -12.14 24.11 12.69
C LYS A 40 -11.57 25.44 12.18
N GLN A 41 -11.76 26.51 12.94
CA GLN A 41 -11.23 27.85 12.67
C GLN A 41 -10.29 28.26 13.80
N THR A 42 -9.24 29.03 13.45
CA THR A 42 -8.37 29.66 14.45
C THR A 42 -9.13 30.81 15.14
N SER A 43 -9.02 30.89 16.47
CA SER A 43 -9.75 31.89 17.27
C SER A 43 -9.00 33.21 17.45
N LYS A 44 -7.72 33.28 17.06
CA LYS A 44 -6.87 34.46 17.26
C LYS A 44 -5.94 34.68 16.06
N GLY A 45 -5.78 35.96 15.63
CA GLY A 45 -4.84 36.39 14.60
C GLY A 45 -5.40 36.45 13.16
N PRO A 46 -4.59 36.84 12.18
CA PRO A 46 -4.99 36.82 10.78
C PRO A 46 -5.22 35.39 10.31
N HIS A 47 -6.35 35.15 9.66
CA HIS A 47 -6.73 33.83 9.17
C HIS A 47 -6.39 33.74 7.69
N ILE A 48 -5.32 32.99 7.36
CA ILE A 48 -5.06 32.57 5.98
C ILE A 48 -5.38 31.08 5.94
N ARG A 49 -6.38 30.70 5.15
CA ARG A 49 -6.78 29.30 4.97
C ARG A 49 -6.65 28.93 3.51
N ASP A 50 -5.90 27.88 3.25
CA ASP A 50 -5.89 27.22 1.95
C ASP A 50 -7.16 26.38 1.78
N ASN A 51 -7.61 26.23 0.55
CA ASN A 51 -8.70 25.32 0.19
C ASN A 51 -8.26 23.83 0.21
N MET A 52 -6.96 23.59 0.27
CA MET A 52 -6.38 22.25 0.33
C MET A 52 -5.97 21.89 1.75
N ASP A 53 -6.74 20.98 2.37
CA ASP A 53 -6.38 20.39 3.64
C ASP A 53 -5.34 19.26 3.46
N ILE A 54 -4.51 19.00 4.48
CA ILE A 54 -3.48 17.95 4.47
C ILE A 54 -4.10 16.58 4.15
N LYS A 55 -5.27 16.27 4.70
CA LYS A 55 -6.00 15.01 4.44
C LYS A 55 -6.33 14.84 2.96
N ARG A 56 -6.79 15.90 2.30
CA ARG A 56 -7.06 15.88 0.85
C ARG A 56 -5.79 15.69 0.03
N THR A 57 -4.71 16.37 0.40
CA THR A 57 -3.42 16.20 -0.29
C THR A 57 -2.94 14.75 -0.20
N MET A 58 -3.01 14.13 0.99
CA MET A 58 -2.67 12.73 1.18
C MET A 58 -3.59 11.78 0.39
N PHE A 59 -4.87 12.09 0.30
CA PHE A 59 -5.81 11.31 -0.50
C PHE A 59 -5.49 11.37 -2.01
N PHE A 60 -5.04 12.50 -2.53
CA PHE A 60 -4.58 12.59 -3.92
C PHE A 60 -3.37 11.70 -4.19
N VAL A 61 -2.48 11.52 -3.23
CA VAL A 61 -1.38 10.55 -3.35
C VAL A 61 -1.93 9.13 -3.52
N VAL A 62 -2.95 8.76 -2.74
CA VAL A 62 -3.61 7.45 -2.89
C VAL A 62 -4.23 7.27 -4.27
N ILE A 63 -4.90 8.31 -4.80
CA ILE A 63 -5.44 8.29 -6.16
C ILE A 63 -4.32 8.12 -7.19
N ALA A 64 -3.19 8.80 -7.01
CA ALA A 64 -2.04 8.68 -7.90
C ALA A 64 -1.39 7.28 -7.89
N LEU A 65 -1.63 6.47 -6.86
CA LEU A 65 -1.18 5.08 -6.78
C LEU A 65 -2.10 4.08 -7.51
N ILE A 66 -3.34 4.47 -7.86
CA ILE A 66 -4.29 3.58 -8.54
C ILE A 66 -3.72 3.00 -9.85
N PRO A 67 -3.10 3.78 -10.74
CA PRO A 67 -2.46 3.22 -11.93
C PRO A 67 -1.41 2.15 -11.61
N CYS A 68 -0.61 2.35 -10.54
CA CYS A 68 0.39 1.38 -10.12
C CYS A 68 -0.24 0.05 -9.69
N TYR A 69 -1.39 0.10 -9.01
CA TYR A 69 -2.16 -1.09 -8.64
C TYR A 69 -2.70 -1.82 -9.86
N ILE A 70 -3.23 -1.10 -10.85
CA ILE A 70 -3.77 -1.68 -12.09
C ILE A 70 -2.65 -2.36 -12.88
N PHE A 71 -1.53 -1.67 -13.09
CA PHE A 71 -0.38 -2.22 -13.80
C PHE A 71 0.27 -3.38 -13.04
N GLY A 72 0.39 -3.28 -11.72
CA GLY A 72 0.92 -4.35 -10.87
C GLY A 72 0.05 -5.61 -10.96
N ALA A 73 -1.27 -5.47 -10.87
CA ALA A 73 -2.19 -6.58 -11.03
C ALA A 73 -2.10 -7.19 -12.44
N TYR A 74 -2.08 -6.36 -13.49
CA TYR A 74 -1.89 -6.84 -14.85
C TYR A 74 -0.58 -7.64 -15.00
N ASN A 75 0.52 -7.11 -14.48
CA ASN A 75 1.83 -7.75 -14.57
C ASN A 75 1.88 -9.11 -13.86
N ILE A 76 1.29 -9.23 -12.67
CA ILE A 76 1.19 -10.52 -11.95
C ILE A 76 0.44 -11.54 -12.80
N GLY A 77 -0.70 -11.17 -13.38
CA GLY A 77 -1.47 -12.07 -14.24
C GLY A 77 -0.76 -12.41 -15.54
N TYR A 78 -0.06 -11.45 -16.13
CA TYR A 78 0.72 -11.65 -17.35
C TYR A 78 1.89 -12.63 -17.14
N LEU A 79 2.67 -12.45 -16.06
CA LEU A 79 3.75 -13.38 -15.72
C LEU A 79 3.25 -14.79 -15.40
N ASN A 80 2.09 -14.89 -14.73
CA ASN A 80 1.47 -16.19 -14.49
C ASN A 80 0.99 -16.84 -15.81
N ALA A 81 0.35 -16.09 -16.70
CA ALA A 81 -0.10 -16.59 -17.99
C ALA A 81 1.07 -17.10 -18.83
N LEU A 82 2.19 -16.37 -18.80
CA LEU A 82 3.43 -16.76 -19.45
C LEU A 82 4.02 -18.05 -18.87
N ALA A 83 4.07 -18.14 -17.54
CA ALA A 83 4.59 -19.31 -16.82
C ALA A 83 3.77 -20.59 -17.04
N MET A 84 2.47 -20.42 -17.25
CA MET A 84 1.53 -21.54 -17.45
C MET A 84 1.24 -21.80 -18.94
N GLU A 85 1.84 -21.04 -19.84
CA GLU A 85 1.61 -21.08 -21.31
C GLU A 85 0.11 -20.92 -21.66
N ILE A 86 -0.61 -20.07 -20.90
CA ILE A 86 -2.04 -19.82 -21.10
C ILE A 86 -2.22 -18.47 -21.77
N GLU A 87 -2.95 -18.42 -22.87
CA GLU A 87 -3.35 -17.16 -23.49
C GLU A 87 -4.51 -16.52 -22.70
N ARG A 88 -4.22 -15.48 -21.95
CA ARG A 88 -5.22 -14.64 -21.28
C ARG A 88 -5.19 -13.25 -21.89
N GLY A 89 -6.37 -12.68 -22.14
CA GLY A 89 -6.50 -11.29 -22.53
C GLY A 89 -6.12 -10.32 -21.40
N ILE A 90 -5.95 -9.04 -21.74
CA ILE A 90 -5.57 -7.97 -20.78
C ILE A 90 -6.47 -7.97 -19.55
N VAL A 91 -7.78 -8.04 -19.75
CA VAL A 91 -8.77 -8.04 -18.65
C VAL A 91 -8.63 -9.30 -17.78
N GLY A 92 -8.43 -10.47 -18.38
CA GLY A 92 -8.26 -11.72 -17.64
C GLY A 92 -7.00 -11.71 -16.77
N ASN A 93 -5.90 -11.18 -17.28
CA ASN A 93 -4.65 -11.02 -16.52
C ASN A 93 -4.83 -10.05 -15.35
N THR A 94 -5.49 -8.92 -15.58
CA THR A 94 -5.74 -7.92 -14.53
C THR A 94 -6.62 -8.49 -13.41
N ILE A 95 -7.70 -9.19 -13.76
CA ILE A 95 -8.58 -9.82 -12.77
C ILE A 95 -7.81 -10.87 -11.95
N PHE A 96 -7.03 -11.71 -12.61
CA PHE A 96 -6.20 -12.70 -11.93
C PHE A 96 -5.22 -12.04 -10.96
N GLY A 97 -4.51 -10.99 -11.37
CA GLY A 97 -3.57 -10.28 -10.48
C GLY A 97 -4.27 -9.64 -9.28
N PHE A 98 -5.47 -9.12 -9.43
CA PHE A 98 -6.24 -8.58 -8.31
C PHE A 98 -6.58 -9.62 -7.24
N THR A 99 -6.68 -10.90 -7.57
CA THR A 99 -6.88 -11.96 -6.56
C THR A 99 -5.72 -12.07 -5.57
N TYR A 100 -4.51 -11.65 -5.95
CA TYR A 100 -3.33 -11.58 -5.08
C TYR A 100 -3.17 -10.21 -4.40
N VAL A 101 -3.39 -9.14 -5.14
CA VAL A 101 -3.18 -7.78 -4.65
C VAL A 101 -4.20 -7.38 -3.60
N ILE A 102 -5.48 -7.69 -3.79
CA ILE A 102 -6.56 -7.30 -2.88
C ILE A 102 -6.41 -7.89 -1.48
N PRO A 103 -6.12 -9.20 -1.29
CA PRO A 103 -5.90 -9.74 0.05
C PRO A 103 -4.74 -9.08 0.80
N ILE A 104 -3.63 -8.79 0.11
CA ILE A 104 -2.48 -8.08 0.68
C ILE A 104 -2.90 -6.66 1.10
N LEU A 105 -3.61 -5.96 0.24
CA LEU A 105 -4.14 -4.61 0.52
C LEU A 105 -5.05 -4.62 1.76
N ILE A 106 -5.99 -5.55 1.84
CA ILE A 106 -6.89 -5.69 2.98
C ILE A 106 -6.09 -5.98 4.27
N ALA A 107 -5.17 -6.94 4.24
CA ALA A 107 -4.34 -7.29 5.38
C ALA A 107 -3.53 -6.08 5.88
N THR A 108 -2.97 -5.29 4.96
CA THR A 108 -2.20 -4.09 5.28
C THR A 108 -3.09 -3.01 5.92
N PHE A 109 -4.27 -2.75 5.36
CA PHE A 109 -5.20 -1.77 5.93
C PHE A 109 -5.74 -2.20 7.29
N VAL A 110 -6.03 -3.49 7.48
CA VAL A 110 -6.49 -4.02 8.78
C VAL A 110 -5.38 -3.90 9.82
N ALA A 111 -4.15 -4.34 9.51
CA ALA A 111 -3.02 -4.22 10.42
C ALA A 111 -2.72 -2.76 10.78
N GLY A 112 -2.70 -1.90 9.76
CA GLY A 112 -2.47 -0.48 9.93
C GLY A 112 -3.56 0.21 10.75
N ALA A 113 -4.82 -0.10 10.50
CA ALA A 113 -5.95 0.45 11.25
C ALA A 113 -5.89 0.05 12.72
N ILE A 114 -5.59 -1.21 13.03
CA ILE A 114 -5.45 -1.68 14.42
C ILE A 114 -4.34 -0.90 15.13
N CYS A 115 -3.17 -0.77 14.51
CA CYS A 115 -2.06 -0.02 15.11
C CYS A 115 -2.42 1.46 15.29
N GLU A 116 -2.85 2.13 14.23
CA GLU A 116 -3.17 3.56 14.25
C GLU A 116 -4.27 3.92 15.25
N LEU A 117 -5.38 3.16 15.25
CA LEU A 117 -6.47 3.39 16.18
C LEU A 117 -6.05 3.13 17.62
N THR A 118 -5.23 2.11 17.88
CA THR A 118 -4.73 1.82 19.24
C THR A 118 -3.94 3.02 19.78
N PHE A 119 -3.01 3.56 18.99
CA PHE A 119 -2.24 4.72 19.40
C PHE A 119 -3.07 6.01 19.45
N ALA A 120 -4.01 6.21 18.54
CA ALA A 120 -4.93 7.35 18.56
C ALA A 120 -5.78 7.37 19.83
N ILE A 121 -6.30 6.21 20.25
CA ILE A 121 -7.09 6.07 21.48
C ILE A 121 -6.23 6.32 22.74
N ILE A 122 -5.04 5.70 22.81
CA ILE A 122 -4.14 5.84 23.97
C ILE A 122 -3.66 7.28 24.12
N ARG A 123 -3.26 7.91 23.02
CA ARG A 123 -2.72 9.28 23.04
C ARG A 123 -3.78 10.37 22.95
N LYS A 124 -5.04 9.99 22.70
CA LYS A 124 -6.19 10.92 22.56
C LYS A 124 -5.99 11.97 21.46
N HIS A 125 -5.40 11.57 20.35
CA HIS A 125 -5.28 12.40 19.15
C HIS A 125 -6.13 11.84 18.01
N GLU A 126 -6.31 12.67 16.98
CA GLU A 126 -7.00 12.28 15.75
C GLU A 126 -6.13 11.29 14.94
N VAL A 127 -6.77 10.48 14.09
CA VAL A 127 -6.05 9.58 13.18
C VAL A 127 -5.26 10.41 12.18
N ASN A 128 -3.99 10.08 12.03
CA ASN A 128 -3.09 10.81 11.16
C ASN A 128 -3.34 10.51 9.68
N GLU A 129 -3.29 11.53 8.85
CA GLU A 129 -3.53 11.47 7.42
C GLU A 129 -2.59 10.53 6.67
N GLY A 130 -1.35 10.40 7.13
CA GLY A 130 -0.35 9.51 6.56
C GLY A 130 -0.66 8.02 6.66
N PHE A 131 -1.67 7.64 7.44
CA PHE A 131 -2.14 6.26 7.55
C PHE A 131 -2.56 5.69 6.18
N LEU A 132 -3.42 6.40 5.45
CA LEU A 132 -3.92 5.94 4.14
C LEU A 132 -2.78 5.76 3.14
N VAL A 133 -1.85 6.70 3.10
CA VAL A 133 -0.69 6.65 2.18
C VAL A 133 0.23 5.50 2.54
N SER A 134 0.57 5.32 3.82
CA SER A 134 1.44 4.23 4.25
C SER A 134 0.85 2.87 3.94
N CYS A 135 -0.44 2.66 4.24
CA CYS A 135 -1.13 1.41 3.96
C CYS A 135 -1.35 1.15 2.46
N ALA A 136 -1.42 2.20 1.63
CA ALA A 136 -1.47 2.04 0.19
C ALA A 136 -0.08 1.79 -0.44
N LEU A 137 1.01 2.25 0.17
CA LEU A 137 2.36 2.02 -0.36
C LEU A 137 2.91 0.63 -0.04
N ILE A 138 2.62 0.09 1.16
CA ILE A 138 3.17 -1.19 1.62
C ILE A 138 2.86 -2.33 0.65
N PRO A 139 1.61 -2.58 0.19
CA PRO A 139 1.29 -3.66 -0.72
C PRO A 139 2.06 -3.59 -2.05
N LEU A 140 2.30 -2.37 -2.57
CA LEU A 140 3.06 -2.17 -3.81
C LEU A 140 4.54 -2.54 -3.68
N THR A 141 5.05 -2.67 -2.45
CA THR A 141 6.43 -3.08 -2.19
C THR A 141 6.55 -4.57 -1.87
N MET A 142 5.44 -5.29 -1.72
CA MET A 142 5.42 -6.70 -1.35
C MET A 142 5.29 -7.60 -2.58
N PRO A 143 5.94 -8.78 -2.58
CA PRO A 143 5.69 -9.81 -3.58
C PRO A 143 4.26 -10.35 -3.50
N PRO A 144 3.70 -10.87 -4.62
CA PRO A 144 2.31 -11.31 -4.67
C PRO A 144 2.01 -12.56 -3.84
N ASP A 145 2.98 -13.45 -3.63
CA ASP A 145 2.81 -14.72 -2.91
C ASP A 145 3.28 -14.67 -1.45
N VAL A 146 3.24 -13.50 -0.84
CA VAL A 146 3.58 -13.35 0.59
C VAL A 146 2.40 -13.79 1.46
N PRO A 147 2.62 -14.65 2.47
CA PRO A 147 1.58 -15.03 3.43
C PRO A 147 1.02 -13.80 4.16
N LEU A 148 -0.30 -13.70 4.25
CA LEU A 148 -0.99 -12.52 4.80
C LEU A 148 -0.60 -12.21 6.25
N TRP A 149 -0.29 -13.24 7.07
CA TRP A 149 0.17 -13.03 8.42
C TRP A 149 1.55 -12.34 8.50
N GLN A 150 2.45 -12.62 7.53
CA GLN A 150 3.72 -11.92 7.44
C GLN A 150 3.50 -10.45 7.07
N VAL A 151 2.62 -10.18 6.10
CA VAL A 151 2.22 -8.82 5.73
C VAL A 151 1.67 -8.07 6.94
N PHE A 152 0.81 -8.73 7.72
CA PHE A 152 0.24 -8.15 8.94
C PHE A 152 1.32 -7.75 9.95
N ILE A 153 2.25 -8.65 10.26
CA ILE A 153 3.36 -8.37 11.19
C ILE A 153 4.29 -7.28 10.64
N GLY A 154 4.67 -7.39 9.36
CA GLY A 154 5.53 -6.41 8.71
C GLY A 154 4.93 -5.00 8.69
N THR A 155 3.64 -4.89 8.39
CA THR A 155 2.91 -3.63 8.42
C THR A 155 2.85 -3.07 9.84
N SER A 156 2.51 -3.90 10.82
CA SER A 156 2.45 -3.49 12.23
C SER A 156 3.81 -2.98 12.69
N PHE A 157 4.88 -3.69 12.39
CA PHE A 157 6.24 -3.24 12.71
C PHE A 157 6.57 -1.89 12.05
N GLY A 158 6.29 -1.77 10.75
CA GLY A 158 6.58 -0.54 10.00
C GLY A 158 5.84 0.67 10.54
N ILE A 159 4.57 0.52 10.94
CA ILE A 159 3.78 1.60 11.50
C ILE A 159 4.21 1.93 12.93
N ILE A 160 4.36 0.94 13.80
CA ILE A 160 4.74 1.16 15.20
C ILE A 160 6.14 1.75 15.28
N ILE A 161 7.14 1.06 14.72
CA ILE A 161 8.55 1.46 14.85
C ILE A 161 8.90 2.61 13.90
N GLY A 162 8.33 2.63 12.70
CA GLY A 162 8.63 3.67 11.70
C GLY A 162 7.94 5.01 11.96
N LYS A 163 6.79 5.00 12.64
CA LYS A 163 5.96 6.20 12.79
C LYS A 163 5.52 6.46 14.24
N GLU A 164 4.82 5.52 14.86
CA GLU A 164 4.13 5.78 16.13
C GLU A 164 5.07 6.04 17.31
N ILE A 165 6.19 5.33 17.40
CA ILE A 165 7.18 5.55 18.47
C ILE A 165 7.68 7.00 18.49
N PHE A 166 7.81 7.63 17.33
CA PHE A 166 8.30 9.00 17.20
C PHE A 166 7.23 10.08 17.41
N GLY A 167 5.96 9.71 17.53
CA GLY A 167 4.86 10.65 17.77
C GLY A 167 3.87 10.81 16.62
N GLY A 168 4.03 10.06 15.52
CA GLY A 168 3.11 10.06 14.38
C GLY A 168 3.65 10.84 13.17
N VAL A 169 2.74 11.24 12.29
CA VAL A 169 3.09 11.92 11.04
C VAL A 169 3.74 13.28 11.30
N GLY A 170 4.83 13.55 10.60
CA GLY A 170 5.61 14.78 10.72
C GLY A 170 6.75 14.72 11.74
N THR A 171 6.73 13.79 12.68
CA THR A 171 7.80 13.55 13.65
C THR A 171 8.56 12.25 13.39
N ASN A 172 8.06 11.42 12.48
CA ASN A 172 8.68 10.16 12.12
C ASN A 172 10.00 10.38 11.36
N ILE A 173 11.05 9.66 11.81
CA ILE A 173 12.37 9.68 11.18
C ILE A 173 12.39 8.74 9.95
N PHE A 174 11.67 7.63 10.02
CA PHE A 174 11.64 6.61 8.98
C PHE A 174 10.33 6.66 8.19
N ASN A 175 10.41 6.27 6.92
CA ASN A 175 9.21 6.02 6.13
C ASN A 175 8.59 4.67 6.56
N PRO A 176 7.33 4.63 7.05
CA PRO A 176 6.72 3.40 7.56
C PRO A 176 6.68 2.27 6.53
N ALA A 177 6.43 2.59 5.26
CA ALA A 177 6.39 1.58 4.20
C ALA A 177 7.77 0.96 3.93
N LEU A 178 8.82 1.77 3.92
CA LEU A 178 10.18 1.26 3.75
C LEU A 178 10.66 0.49 4.99
N THR A 179 10.29 0.93 6.18
CA THR A 179 10.60 0.23 7.44
C THR A 179 9.92 -1.14 7.48
N SER A 180 8.64 -1.22 7.05
CA SER A 180 7.92 -2.48 6.88
C SER A 180 8.65 -3.40 5.90
N ARG A 181 9.01 -2.88 4.74
CA ARG A 181 9.75 -3.63 3.71
C ARG A 181 11.10 -4.15 4.22
N ALA A 182 11.87 -3.29 4.90
CA ALA A 182 13.17 -3.65 5.47
C ALA A 182 13.03 -4.76 6.51
N PHE A 183 12.07 -4.63 7.44
CA PHE A 183 11.78 -5.66 8.42
C PHE A 183 11.44 -7.00 7.76
N MET A 184 10.55 -7.00 6.78
CA MET A 184 10.16 -8.19 6.05
C MET A 184 11.34 -8.83 5.32
N TYR A 185 12.22 -8.02 4.75
CA TYR A 185 13.42 -8.51 4.05
C TYR A 185 14.37 -9.26 4.99
N PHE A 186 14.57 -8.76 6.21
CA PHE A 186 15.45 -9.40 7.19
C PHE A 186 14.77 -10.55 7.93
N ALA A 187 13.49 -10.44 8.24
CA ALA A 187 12.76 -11.45 9.00
C ALA A 187 12.33 -12.65 8.14
N PHE A 188 12.00 -12.43 6.87
CA PHE A 188 11.43 -13.44 5.96
C PHE A 188 12.09 -13.42 4.58
N PRO A 189 13.42 -13.56 4.48
CA PRO A 189 14.16 -13.35 3.23
C PRO A 189 13.71 -14.29 2.11
N THR A 190 13.30 -15.51 2.41
CA THR A 190 12.87 -16.51 1.42
C THR A 190 11.59 -16.14 0.67
N LYS A 191 10.76 -15.24 1.24
CA LYS A 191 9.48 -14.81 0.67
C LYS A 191 9.54 -13.39 0.11
N ILE A 192 10.64 -12.67 0.32
CA ILE A 192 10.77 -11.25 -0.06
C ILE A 192 11.94 -11.03 -1.02
N SER A 193 12.95 -11.90 -0.98
CA SER A 193 14.18 -11.75 -1.76
C SER A 193 14.28 -12.81 -2.86
N GLY A 194 14.96 -12.45 -3.93
CA GLY A 194 15.18 -13.30 -5.09
C GLY A 194 14.22 -12.98 -6.24
N ASP A 195 14.48 -13.62 -7.37
CA ASP A 195 13.73 -13.50 -8.62
C ASP A 195 12.42 -14.31 -8.63
N LYS A 196 12.40 -15.44 -7.90
CA LYS A 196 11.24 -16.35 -7.83
C LYS A 196 10.02 -15.78 -7.14
N VAL A 197 10.21 -14.82 -6.25
CA VAL A 197 9.11 -14.26 -5.42
C VAL A 197 8.19 -13.30 -6.17
N TRP A 198 8.61 -12.80 -7.34
CA TRP A 198 7.87 -11.79 -8.11
C TRP A 198 6.93 -12.38 -9.15
N ALA A 199 7.09 -13.65 -9.49
CA ALA A 199 6.22 -14.34 -10.43
C ALA A 199 5.40 -15.40 -9.71
N VAL A 200 4.10 -15.37 -9.90
CA VAL A 200 3.21 -16.44 -9.45
C VAL A 200 3.14 -17.47 -10.56
N GLY A 201 3.73 -18.63 -10.33
CA GLY A 201 3.83 -19.68 -11.34
C GLY A 201 4.02 -21.05 -10.73
N PRO A 202 4.24 -22.09 -11.57
CA PRO A 202 4.57 -23.42 -11.09
C PRO A 202 5.91 -23.44 -10.37
N ASP A 203 6.12 -24.45 -9.53
CA ASP A 203 7.38 -24.65 -8.82
C ASP A 203 8.56 -24.72 -9.80
N GLY A 204 9.57 -23.90 -9.54
CA GLY A 204 10.76 -23.81 -10.40
C GLY A 204 10.72 -22.71 -11.48
N TYR A 205 9.58 -22.04 -11.68
CA TYR A 205 9.52 -20.88 -12.56
C TYR A 205 10.12 -19.65 -11.86
N SER A 206 10.99 -18.96 -12.58
CA SER A 206 11.62 -17.73 -12.12
C SER A 206 11.24 -16.60 -13.08
N GLY A 207 10.51 -15.64 -12.61
CA GLY A 207 10.29 -14.38 -13.33
C GLY A 207 11.53 -13.51 -13.23
N ALA A 208 12.66 -13.97 -13.78
CA ALA A 208 13.95 -13.33 -13.66
C ALA A 208 13.87 -11.86 -14.07
N THR A 209 14.31 -10.96 -13.16
CA THR A 209 14.48 -9.56 -13.49
C THR A 209 15.70 -9.42 -14.40
N ALA A 210 15.78 -8.34 -15.20
CA ALA A 210 16.93 -8.06 -16.08
C ALA A 210 18.28 -8.06 -15.31
N LEU A 211 18.25 -7.78 -13.99
CA LEU A 211 19.44 -7.82 -13.12
C LEU A 211 19.74 -9.23 -12.56
N ALA A 212 18.77 -10.11 -12.48
CA ALA A 212 18.98 -11.48 -12.01
C ALA A 212 19.71 -12.34 -13.07
N ILE A 213 19.50 -12.05 -14.35
CA ILE A 213 20.11 -12.79 -15.45
C ILE A 213 21.65 -12.75 -15.39
N PRO A 214 22.32 -11.58 -15.35
CA PRO A 214 23.78 -11.53 -15.25
C PRO A 214 24.34 -11.98 -13.89
N ALA A 215 23.50 -12.06 -12.84
CA ALA A 215 23.90 -12.58 -11.54
C ALA A 215 24.06 -14.10 -11.52
N ASN A 216 23.50 -14.81 -12.49
CA ASN A 216 23.61 -16.27 -12.66
C ASN A 216 24.42 -16.64 -13.91
N PRO A 217 25.75 -16.46 -13.92
CA PRO A 217 26.60 -16.67 -15.10
C PRO A 217 26.65 -18.13 -15.57
N VAL A 218 26.23 -19.08 -14.75
CA VAL A 218 26.24 -20.52 -15.09
C VAL A 218 25.13 -20.89 -16.08
N GLU A 219 24.05 -20.13 -16.13
CA GLU A 219 22.89 -20.40 -16.98
C GLU A 219 22.93 -19.59 -18.29
N TYR A 220 23.73 -18.51 -18.35
CA TYR A 220 23.80 -17.59 -19.48
C TYR A 220 25.24 -17.30 -19.87
N ASP A 221 25.78 -18.13 -20.75
CA ASP A 221 27.22 -18.12 -21.12
C ASP A 221 27.63 -16.98 -22.08
N THR A 222 26.68 -16.20 -22.62
CA THR A 222 27.01 -15.15 -23.57
C THR A 222 25.98 -13.99 -23.56
N ALA A 223 26.45 -12.76 -23.80
CA ALA A 223 25.60 -11.57 -23.92
C ALA A 223 24.46 -11.73 -24.95
N SER A 224 24.66 -12.52 -26.00
CA SER A 224 23.66 -12.87 -27.02
C SER A 224 22.53 -13.73 -26.41
N ASN A 225 22.83 -14.62 -25.48
CA ASN A 225 21.83 -15.43 -24.79
C ASN A 225 21.06 -14.62 -23.75
N LEU A 226 21.70 -13.62 -23.15
CA LEU A 226 21.05 -12.59 -22.33
C LEU A 226 19.97 -11.81 -23.09
N PHE A 227 20.25 -11.42 -24.33
CA PHE A 227 19.28 -10.73 -25.17
C PHE A 227 18.18 -11.67 -25.67
N ALA A 228 18.51 -12.92 -26.00
CA ALA A 228 17.53 -13.91 -26.46
C ALA A 228 16.61 -14.39 -25.33
N ALA A 229 17.13 -14.59 -24.12
CA ALA A 229 16.32 -14.90 -22.93
C ALA A 229 15.43 -13.72 -22.52
N ASN A 230 15.80 -12.52 -22.90
CA ASN A 230 15.12 -11.28 -22.54
C ASN A 230 14.07 -10.82 -23.57
N THR A 231 13.62 -11.70 -24.46
CA THR A 231 12.50 -11.39 -25.39
C THR A 231 11.19 -11.08 -24.66
N GLN A 232 11.11 -11.36 -23.36
CA GLN A 232 9.99 -10.99 -22.49
C GLN A 232 10.09 -9.55 -21.97
N PHE A 233 11.28 -8.94 -21.97
CA PHE A 233 11.49 -7.55 -21.62
C PHE A 233 11.66 -6.75 -22.93
N ASP A 234 10.57 -6.21 -23.41
CA ASP A 234 10.67 -5.17 -24.43
C ASP A 234 11.48 -4.03 -23.81
N LEU A 235 12.70 -3.83 -24.32
CA LEU A 235 13.61 -2.77 -23.86
C LEU A 235 12.98 -1.38 -23.92
N SER A 236 11.86 -1.21 -24.65
CA SER A 236 11.07 0.01 -24.68
C SER A 236 10.48 0.37 -23.30
N LEU A 237 10.29 -0.60 -22.39
CA LEU A 237 9.80 -0.37 -21.03
C LEU A 237 10.92 0.03 -20.04
N ILE A 238 12.19 -0.17 -20.40
CA ILE A 238 13.33 0.24 -19.55
C ILE A 238 13.61 1.74 -19.68
N HIS A 239 13.11 2.38 -20.73
CA HIS A 239 13.27 3.82 -20.98
C HIS A 239 12.17 4.70 -20.35
N ILE A 240 11.26 4.11 -19.58
CA ILE A 240 10.29 4.83 -18.77
C ILE A 240 10.78 4.86 -17.32
#